data_74b0c31373f4a63884c337a4a2b0eb6e
#
_entry.id   74b0c31373f4a63884c337a4a2b0eb6e
#
_cell.length_a   1.000
_cell.length_b   1.000
_cell.length_c   1.000
_cell.angle_alpha   90.00
_cell.angle_beta   90.00
_cell.angle_gamma   90.00
#
_symmetry.space_group_name_H-M   'P 1'
#
loop_
_entity.id
_entity.type
_entity.pdbx_description
1 polymer ?
#
loop_
_entity_poly.entity_id
_entity_poly.type
_entity_poly.pdbx_seq_one_letter_code
_entity_poly.pdbx_strand_id
1 'polypeptide(L)'
;MFSMFTRLYVGLVTGLALTVALFLFMGDEYMRKTEAGIFLSDGAYFVDQYIEQRGSPDSLYKKLTANGKQDFFIFDLTLLKNWDGSPPCLDCELLYRMQGVPVYLIDDSIYAAVFPLPNTSESLVFKEKRDFFSPDIDWDEDSEIIFVLTLLLTVVCSLGVMVYIPVRRLDRQIRQLTAAQQQFGSGELNTRVDLKQFSQPVKELAQGFNNMSEDIERRVRQTHIFTQAIPHEVRTPLSRIQLATDLARRTSGEMQAELHDDIERYVDVVTDLTSDIVMLSRLSVKNDSLNDSVETIELPLWCKSRMNYRGLEFAKLTVENELEYQSIHLQPTLGNLVLDNLLQNAKRYGECCVEVTIRSVEHFWIVDIEDDGPGIPEAMREEVFVPFSRLDKSRNADVKGFGLGLAIATSAARQLGWELSVGESHLGGARFTVLIPAND
;
A
#
# COMPACT_ATOMS: atom_id res chain seq x y z
N MET A 1 -5.90 1.59 13.23
CA MET A 1 -6.27 1.46 11.81
C MET A 1 -7.28 0.34 11.67
N PHE A 2 -8.54 0.63 11.33
CA PHE A 2 -9.55 -0.42 11.22
C PHE A 2 -9.20 -1.37 10.07
N SER A 3 -9.26 -2.69 10.33
CA SER A 3 -9.02 -3.69 9.31
C SER A 3 -10.03 -3.54 8.15
N MET A 4 -9.68 -3.95 6.94
CA MET A 4 -10.61 -3.96 5.79
C MET A 4 -11.92 -4.68 6.15
N PHE A 5 -11.84 -5.78 6.89
CA PHE A 5 -13.00 -6.54 7.37
C PHE A 5 -13.91 -5.71 8.27
N THR A 6 -13.35 -4.91 9.18
CA THR A 6 -14.14 -4.03 10.05
C THR A 6 -14.87 -2.96 9.24
N ARG A 7 -14.22 -2.35 8.24
CA ARG A 7 -14.86 -1.36 7.36
C ARG A 7 -15.96 -1.98 6.50
N LEU A 8 -15.72 -3.17 5.97
CA LEU A 8 -16.70 -3.89 5.16
C LEU A 8 -17.88 -4.34 6.01
N TYR A 9 -17.62 -4.85 7.22
CA TYR A 9 -18.67 -5.24 8.17
C TYR A 9 -19.51 -4.04 8.62
N VAL A 10 -18.87 -2.94 9.03
CA VAL A 10 -19.59 -1.72 9.42
C VAL A 10 -20.39 -1.15 8.25
N GLY A 11 -19.81 -1.11 7.04
CA GLY A 11 -20.52 -0.68 5.83
C GLY A 11 -21.73 -1.55 5.54
N LEU A 12 -21.61 -2.87 5.65
CA LEU A 12 -22.68 -3.81 5.42
C LEU A 12 -23.83 -3.67 6.43
N VAL A 13 -23.49 -3.57 7.72
CA VAL A 13 -24.48 -3.39 8.79
C VAL A 13 -25.20 -2.03 8.68
N THR A 14 -24.45 -0.95 8.47
CA THR A 14 -25.04 0.39 8.33
C THR A 14 -25.88 0.53 7.07
N GLY A 15 -25.44 -0.02 5.96
CA GLY A 15 -26.21 0.02 4.72
C GLY A 15 -27.49 -0.83 4.78
N LEU A 16 -27.42 -2.02 5.40
CA LEU A 16 -28.60 -2.85 5.63
C LEU A 16 -29.59 -2.11 6.54
N ALA A 17 -29.14 -1.56 7.67
CA ALA A 17 -29.98 -0.80 8.58
C ALA A 17 -30.64 0.41 7.89
N LEU A 18 -29.89 1.14 7.06
CA LEU A 18 -30.41 2.25 6.28
C LEU A 18 -31.46 1.81 5.27
N THR A 19 -31.23 0.69 4.56
CA THR A 19 -32.15 0.14 3.57
C THR A 19 -33.46 -0.27 4.23
N VAL A 20 -33.40 -0.97 5.37
CA VAL A 20 -34.58 -1.38 6.12
C VAL A 20 -35.33 -0.16 6.68
N ALA A 21 -34.64 0.79 7.27
CA ALA A 21 -35.24 2.02 7.78
C ALA A 21 -35.94 2.84 6.69
N LEU A 22 -35.31 2.98 5.52
CA LEU A 22 -35.89 3.68 4.37
C LEU A 22 -37.13 2.95 3.84
N PHE A 23 -37.07 1.61 3.77
CA PHE A 23 -38.22 0.81 3.33
C PHE A 23 -39.39 0.92 4.29
N LEU A 24 -39.15 0.83 5.60
CA LEU A 24 -40.19 1.00 6.63
C LEU A 24 -40.79 2.40 6.58
N PHE A 25 -39.96 3.43 6.44
CA PHE A 25 -40.43 4.82 6.34
C PHE A 25 -41.31 5.04 5.09
N MET A 26 -40.87 4.56 3.93
CA MET A 26 -41.66 4.64 2.69
C MET A 26 -42.91 3.80 2.76
N GLY A 27 -42.86 2.65 3.43
CA GLY A 27 -44.03 1.77 3.62
C GLY A 27 -45.07 2.42 4.52
N ASP A 28 -44.68 3.01 5.63
CA ASP A 28 -45.58 3.72 6.55
C ASP A 28 -46.28 4.89 5.82
N GLU A 29 -45.54 5.70 5.05
CA GLU A 29 -46.14 6.79 4.27
C GLU A 29 -47.10 6.28 3.21
N TYR A 30 -46.76 5.18 2.52
CA TYR A 30 -47.64 4.57 1.51
C TYR A 30 -48.93 4.01 2.13
N MET A 31 -48.83 3.34 3.29
CA MET A 31 -49.95 2.78 4.04
C MET A 31 -50.92 3.89 4.50
N ARG A 32 -50.40 4.93 5.17
CA ARG A 32 -51.19 6.10 5.61
C ARG A 32 -51.93 6.76 4.44
N LYS A 33 -51.30 6.85 3.28
CA LYS A 33 -51.92 7.44 2.10
C LYS A 33 -53.02 6.56 1.50
N THR A 34 -52.84 5.25 1.56
CA THR A 34 -53.83 4.27 1.11
C THR A 34 -55.07 4.27 2.02
N GLU A 35 -54.87 4.21 3.35
CA GLU A 35 -55.91 4.31 4.36
C GLU A 35 -56.71 5.61 4.25
N ALA A 36 -56.04 6.74 4.10
CA ALA A 36 -56.69 8.02 3.86
C ALA A 36 -57.52 8.03 2.59
N GLY A 37 -57.06 7.30 1.54
CA GLY A 37 -57.83 7.14 0.27
C GLY A 37 -59.10 6.31 0.44
N ILE A 38 -59.02 5.20 1.17
CA ILE A 38 -60.19 4.36 1.49
C ILE A 38 -61.19 5.16 2.34
N PHE A 39 -60.72 5.81 3.41
CA PHE A 39 -61.53 6.65 4.26
C PHE A 39 -62.26 7.76 3.48
N LEU A 40 -61.57 8.40 2.51
CA LEU A 40 -62.22 9.40 1.66
C LEU A 40 -63.27 8.82 0.72
N SER A 41 -63.05 7.62 0.20
CA SER A 41 -64.04 6.94 -0.63
C SER A 41 -65.34 6.66 0.11
N ASP A 42 -65.20 6.18 1.35
CA ASP A 42 -66.32 5.95 2.25
C ASP A 42 -67.04 7.26 2.60
N GLY A 43 -66.29 8.31 2.96
CA GLY A 43 -66.86 9.63 3.20
C GLY A 43 -67.59 10.20 1.99
N ALA A 44 -67.06 10.07 0.80
CA ALA A 44 -67.69 10.52 -0.43
C ALA A 44 -69.04 9.82 -0.71
N TYR A 45 -69.12 8.54 -0.42
CA TYR A 45 -70.36 7.77 -0.54
C TYR A 45 -71.47 8.34 0.37
N PHE A 46 -71.15 8.71 1.62
CA PHE A 46 -72.12 9.31 2.51
C PHE A 46 -72.49 10.75 2.15
N VAL A 47 -71.57 11.50 1.54
CA VAL A 47 -71.86 12.83 1.00
C VAL A 47 -72.85 12.74 -0.15
N ASP A 48 -72.65 11.79 -1.06
CA ASP A 48 -73.59 11.58 -2.17
C ASP A 48 -74.97 11.17 -1.66
N GLN A 49 -75.03 10.25 -0.71
CA GLN A 49 -76.32 9.90 -0.07
C GLN A 49 -77.01 11.11 0.60
N TYR A 50 -76.23 11.98 1.28
CA TYR A 50 -76.78 13.20 1.87
C TYR A 50 -77.35 14.14 0.84
N ILE A 51 -76.75 14.25 -0.33
CA ILE A 51 -77.18 15.10 -1.42
C ILE A 51 -78.43 14.50 -2.10
N GLU A 52 -78.49 13.21 -2.41
CA GLU A 52 -79.59 12.52 -3.07
C GLU A 52 -80.88 12.48 -2.24
N GLN A 53 -80.70 12.33 -0.90
CA GLN A 53 -81.89 12.27 0.00
C GLN A 53 -82.35 13.63 0.45
N ARG A 54 -81.92 14.72 -0.17
CA ARG A 54 -82.30 16.09 0.12
C ARG A 54 -83.74 16.30 -0.17
N GLY A 55 -84.66 16.37 0.85
CA GLY A 55 -86.13 16.56 0.73
C GLY A 55 -86.95 15.36 1.17
N SER A 56 -86.42 14.20 1.48
CA SER A 56 -87.08 13.04 2.02
C SER A 56 -87.46 13.20 3.51
N PRO A 57 -88.65 12.78 3.99
CA PRO A 57 -89.06 13.01 5.40
C PRO A 57 -88.23 12.28 6.48
N ASP A 58 -87.58 11.15 6.14
CA ASP A 58 -86.72 10.36 7.05
C ASP A 58 -85.25 10.33 6.59
N SER A 59 -84.84 11.33 5.89
CA SER A 59 -83.47 11.40 5.31
C SER A 59 -82.41 11.76 6.30
N LEU A 60 -81.18 11.31 6.01
CA LEU A 60 -79.90 11.74 6.69
C LEU A 60 -79.81 13.27 6.70
N TYR A 61 -80.29 13.96 5.64
CA TYR A 61 -80.31 15.41 5.52
C TYR A 61 -81.21 16.06 6.60
N LYS A 62 -82.42 15.54 6.89
CA LYS A 62 -83.27 16.11 7.92
C LYS A 62 -82.76 15.88 9.32
N LYS A 63 -82.14 14.73 9.58
CA LYS A 63 -81.54 14.45 10.91
C LYS A 63 -80.29 15.33 11.17
N LEU A 64 -79.44 15.52 10.19
CA LEU A 64 -78.30 16.40 10.31
C LEU A 64 -78.65 17.88 10.38
N THR A 65 -79.63 18.34 9.59
CA THR A 65 -80.11 19.74 9.66
C THR A 65 -80.84 20.06 10.95
N ALA A 66 -81.49 19.12 11.59
CA ALA A 66 -82.18 19.31 12.85
C ALA A 66 -81.22 19.32 14.06
N ASN A 67 -80.26 18.41 14.08
CA ASN A 67 -79.41 18.16 15.24
C ASN A 67 -77.93 18.64 15.08
N GLY A 68 -77.53 19.00 13.88
CA GLY A 68 -76.14 19.40 13.56
C GLY A 68 -75.11 18.25 13.56
N LYS A 69 -75.43 17.12 14.19
CA LYS A 69 -74.58 15.93 14.30
C LYS A 69 -75.42 14.65 14.19
N GLN A 70 -74.87 13.66 13.56
CA GLN A 70 -75.41 12.30 13.51
C GLN A 70 -74.32 11.29 13.79
N ASP A 71 -74.52 10.51 14.82
CA ASP A 71 -73.62 9.43 15.22
C ASP A 71 -74.00 8.15 14.50
N PHE A 72 -73.05 7.58 13.83
CA PHE A 72 -73.13 6.22 13.25
C PHE A 72 -72.22 5.30 14.06
N PHE A 73 -72.32 4.03 13.75
CA PHE A 73 -71.59 3.01 14.47
C PHE A 73 -70.05 3.15 14.33
N ILE A 74 -69.58 3.45 13.13
CA ILE A 74 -68.15 3.50 12.80
C ILE A 74 -67.64 4.94 12.66
N PHE A 75 -68.52 5.91 12.40
CA PHE A 75 -68.14 7.29 12.13
C PHE A 75 -69.15 8.28 12.64
N ASP A 76 -68.71 9.51 12.78
CA ASP A 76 -69.54 10.65 13.12
C ASP A 76 -69.67 11.59 11.92
N LEU A 77 -70.88 12.04 11.64
CA LEU A 77 -71.16 13.10 10.68
C LEU A 77 -71.55 14.38 11.42
N THR A 78 -70.85 15.50 11.09
CA THR A 78 -71.17 16.82 11.64
C THR A 78 -71.34 17.82 10.50
N LEU A 79 -72.40 18.63 10.55
CA LEU A 79 -72.64 19.68 9.59
C LEU A 79 -72.03 21.00 10.11
N LEU A 80 -71.07 21.55 9.36
CA LEU A 80 -70.48 22.85 9.58
C LEU A 80 -71.11 23.89 8.64
N LYS A 81 -71.54 25.04 9.21
CA LYS A 81 -72.04 26.20 8.44
C LYS A 81 -70.87 27.21 8.29
N ASN A 82 -70.71 27.71 7.07
CA ASN A 82 -69.69 28.70 6.73
C ASN A 82 -68.26 28.26 7.12
N TRP A 83 -67.81 27.06 6.71
CA TRP A 83 -66.43 26.59 6.98
C TRP A 83 -65.43 27.48 6.27
N ASP A 84 -64.48 28.00 7.01
CA ASP A 84 -63.44 28.96 6.58
C ASP A 84 -62.13 28.29 6.13
N GLY A 85 -62.07 26.94 6.09
CA GLY A 85 -60.88 26.17 5.76
C GLY A 85 -60.00 25.84 7.00
N SER A 86 -60.41 26.21 8.20
CA SER A 86 -59.69 25.84 9.44
C SER A 86 -59.90 24.34 9.77
N PRO A 87 -58.96 23.74 10.55
CA PRO A 87 -59.13 22.36 11.03
C PRO A 87 -60.46 22.19 11.78
N PRO A 88 -61.17 21.07 11.58
CA PRO A 88 -62.49 20.87 12.19
C PRO A 88 -62.43 20.59 13.71
N CYS A 89 -61.27 20.39 14.30
CA CYS A 89 -61.03 20.18 15.72
C CYS A 89 -59.67 20.77 16.14
N LEU A 90 -59.47 20.96 17.47
CA LEU A 90 -58.26 21.57 18.04
C LEU A 90 -57.05 20.68 17.83
N ASP A 91 -57.22 19.34 17.84
CA ASP A 91 -56.14 18.35 17.74
C ASP A 91 -56.06 17.76 16.33
N CYS A 92 -56.67 18.41 15.32
CA CYS A 92 -56.65 17.98 13.94
C CYS A 92 -55.42 18.50 13.21
N GLU A 93 -54.53 17.64 12.79
CA GLU A 93 -53.40 17.97 11.90
C GLU A 93 -53.70 17.65 10.47
N LEU A 94 -53.47 18.58 9.54
CA LEU A 94 -53.67 18.35 8.11
C LEU A 94 -52.67 17.33 7.61
N LEU A 95 -53.16 16.14 7.20
CA LEU A 95 -52.32 15.08 6.70
C LEU A 95 -52.13 15.20 5.16
N TYR A 96 -53.25 15.17 4.42
CA TYR A 96 -53.23 15.26 2.95
C TYR A 96 -54.38 16.12 2.43
N ARG A 97 -54.23 16.61 1.18
CA ARG A 97 -55.38 17.06 0.35
C ARG A 97 -55.49 16.14 -0.83
N MET A 98 -56.56 15.34 -0.85
CA MET A 98 -56.81 14.40 -1.90
C MET A 98 -58.09 14.80 -2.65
N GLN A 99 -58.05 14.92 -3.97
CA GLN A 99 -59.19 15.37 -4.81
C GLN A 99 -59.85 16.70 -4.31
N GLY A 100 -59.06 17.58 -3.72
CA GLY A 100 -59.56 18.87 -3.17
C GLY A 100 -60.14 18.79 -1.77
N VAL A 101 -60.30 17.59 -1.21
CA VAL A 101 -60.82 17.36 0.17
C VAL A 101 -59.64 17.28 1.14
N PRO A 102 -59.58 18.09 2.20
CA PRO A 102 -58.58 17.99 3.24
C PRO A 102 -58.89 16.82 4.18
N VAL A 103 -57.90 15.99 4.39
CA VAL A 103 -57.85 14.87 5.34
C VAL A 103 -57.00 15.26 6.51
N TYR A 104 -57.53 15.13 7.69
CA TYR A 104 -56.86 15.42 8.97
C TYR A 104 -56.62 14.13 9.75
N LEU A 105 -55.60 14.11 10.52
CA LEU A 105 -55.30 13.06 11.48
C LEU A 105 -55.53 13.62 12.91
N ILE A 106 -56.14 12.82 13.76
CA ILE A 106 -56.40 13.14 15.18
C ILE A 106 -55.74 12.07 16.02
N ASP A 107 -54.90 12.46 17.01
CA ASP A 107 -54.18 11.55 17.91
C ASP A 107 -53.44 10.41 17.18
N ASP A 108 -52.84 10.70 16.03
CA ASP A 108 -52.07 9.76 15.20
C ASP A 108 -52.81 8.50 14.70
N SER A 109 -54.14 8.43 14.94
CA SER A 109 -54.87 7.18 14.63
C SER A 109 -56.29 7.35 14.07
N ILE A 110 -56.85 8.53 14.10
CA ILE A 110 -58.25 8.78 13.69
C ILE A 110 -58.29 9.73 12.50
N TYR A 111 -58.92 9.31 11.40
CA TYR A 111 -59.08 10.15 10.24
C TYR A 111 -60.33 11.05 10.34
N ALA A 112 -60.19 12.30 9.90
CA ALA A 112 -61.30 13.23 9.69
C ALA A 112 -61.16 13.91 8.32
N ALA A 113 -62.23 14.07 7.60
CA ALA A 113 -62.29 14.79 6.33
C ALA A 113 -63.39 15.79 6.28
N VAL A 114 -63.17 16.91 5.57
CA VAL A 114 -64.17 17.96 5.40
C VAL A 114 -64.57 18.04 3.95
N PHE A 115 -65.82 17.65 3.65
CA PHE A 115 -66.39 17.66 2.30
C PHE A 115 -67.20 18.91 2.09
N PRO A 116 -66.82 19.86 1.22
CA PRO A 116 -67.64 20.99 0.86
C PRO A 116 -68.86 20.53 0.07
N LEU A 117 -70.04 20.98 0.48
CA LEU A 117 -71.28 20.62 -0.25
C LEU A 117 -71.50 21.57 -1.43
N PRO A 118 -71.84 21.02 -2.63
CA PRO A 118 -72.00 21.83 -3.82
C PRO A 118 -73.18 22.78 -3.68
N ASN A 119 -73.01 24.02 -4.13
CA ASN A 119 -74.03 25.09 -4.15
C ASN A 119 -74.56 25.52 -2.76
N THR A 120 -73.82 25.28 -1.70
CA THR A 120 -74.16 25.72 -0.33
C THR A 120 -72.91 26.27 0.38
N SER A 121 -73.10 27.03 1.46
CA SER A 121 -72.00 27.43 2.36
C SER A 121 -71.78 26.40 3.48
N GLU A 122 -72.33 25.20 3.33
CA GLU A 122 -72.23 24.13 4.31
C GLU A 122 -71.15 23.12 3.92
N SER A 123 -70.49 22.49 4.90
CA SER A 123 -69.53 21.42 4.72
C SER A 123 -69.87 20.25 5.65
N LEU A 124 -69.65 19.05 5.21
CA LEU A 124 -69.91 17.85 5.99
C LEU A 124 -68.56 17.33 6.53
N VAL A 125 -68.42 17.25 7.84
CA VAL A 125 -67.26 16.61 8.49
C VAL A 125 -67.57 15.15 8.70
N PHE A 126 -66.73 14.33 8.14
CA PHE A 126 -66.75 12.87 8.28
C PHE A 126 -65.58 12.52 9.21
N LYS A 127 -65.86 11.96 10.39
CA LYS A 127 -64.84 11.61 11.42
C LYS A 127 -65.02 10.17 11.82
N GLU A 128 -63.93 9.44 11.86
CA GLU A 128 -63.86 8.05 12.30
C GLU A 128 -63.99 7.92 13.82
N LYS A 129 -64.54 6.81 14.32
CA LYS A 129 -64.64 6.49 15.76
C LYS A 129 -63.59 5.47 16.19
N ARG A 130 -62.83 5.81 17.21
CA ARG A 130 -61.75 4.95 17.72
C ARG A 130 -62.18 3.58 18.25
N ASP A 131 -63.43 3.45 18.69
CA ASP A 131 -63.92 2.24 19.38
C ASP A 131 -64.28 1.08 18.47
N PHE A 132 -64.12 1.23 17.17
CA PHE A 132 -64.62 0.27 16.18
C PHE A 132 -63.60 -0.34 15.24
N PHE A 133 -62.36 0.12 15.26
CA PHE A 133 -61.32 -0.63 14.62
C PHE A 133 -60.98 -1.83 15.49
N SER A 134 -61.76 -2.90 15.34
CA SER A 134 -61.39 -4.24 15.66
C SER A 134 -60.10 -4.56 14.87
N PRO A 135 -59.06 -5.18 15.47
CA PRO A 135 -57.92 -5.68 14.75
C PRO A 135 -58.25 -6.77 13.69
N ASP A 136 -59.53 -7.06 13.49
CA ASP A 136 -60.06 -8.01 12.51
C ASP A 136 -60.56 -7.34 11.20
N ILE A 137 -59.96 -6.21 10.79
CA ILE A 137 -59.94 -5.88 9.38
C ILE A 137 -59.01 -6.91 8.74
N ASP A 138 -59.58 -7.86 8.04
CA ASP A 138 -58.86 -8.74 7.13
C ASP A 138 -58.08 -7.85 6.18
N TRP A 139 -56.85 -7.50 6.60
CA TRP A 139 -55.82 -7.08 5.66
C TRP A 139 -55.79 -8.21 4.66
N ASP A 140 -56.10 -7.92 3.40
CA ASP A 140 -55.98 -8.87 2.33
C ASP A 140 -54.65 -9.62 2.56
N GLU A 141 -54.71 -10.90 3.01
CA GLU A 141 -53.52 -11.69 3.37
C GLU A 141 -52.46 -11.58 2.26
N ASP A 142 -52.92 -11.33 1.03
CA ASP A 142 -52.10 -11.07 -0.13
C ASP A 142 -51.27 -9.78 -0.02
N SER A 143 -51.74 -8.70 0.61
CA SER A 143 -51.01 -7.43 0.71
C SER A 143 -49.88 -7.48 1.77
N GLU A 144 -50.10 -8.17 2.88
CA GLU A 144 -49.06 -8.39 3.87
C GLU A 144 -47.96 -9.29 3.31
N ILE A 145 -48.30 -10.36 2.60
CA ILE A 145 -47.38 -11.25 1.93
C ILE A 145 -46.56 -10.50 0.89
N ILE A 146 -47.17 -9.64 0.08
CA ILE A 146 -46.49 -8.83 -0.93
C ILE A 146 -45.50 -7.86 -0.26
N PHE A 147 -45.87 -7.21 0.86
CA PHE A 147 -44.99 -6.30 1.61
C PHE A 147 -43.78 -7.04 2.17
N VAL A 148 -43.98 -8.22 2.78
CA VAL A 148 -42.88 -9.03 3.33
C VAL A 148 -41.95 -9.53 2.21
N LEU A 149 -42.50 -9.97 1.07
CA LEU A 149 -41.73 -10.43 -0.08
C LEU A 149 -40.92 -9.29 -0.71
N THR A 150 -41.49 -8.08 -0.83
CA THR A 150 -40.75 -6.92 -1.36
C THR A 150 -39.66 -6.44 -0.42
N LEU A 151 -39.91 -6.46 0.89
CA LEU A 151 -38.87 -6.20 1.90
C LEU A 151 -37.73 -7.21 1.80
N LEU A 152 -38.06 -8.51 1.75
CA LEU A 152 -37.07 -9.57 1.63
C LEU A 152 -36.21 -9.42 0.36
N LEU A 153 -36.87 -9.15 -0.79
CA LEU A 153 -36.22 -8.93 -2.08
C LEU A 153 -35.26 -7.72 -1.99
N THR A 154 -35.71 -6.61 -1.41
CA THR A 154 -34.92 -5.39 -1.26
C THR A 154 -33.69 -5.63 -0.39
N VAL A 155 -33.83 -6.36 0.71
CA VAL A 155 -32.74 -6.76 1.59
C VAL A 155 -31.73 -7.66 0.86
N VAL A 156 -32.22 -8.68 0.14
CA VAL A 156 -31.35 -9.60 -0.62
C VAL A 156 -30.60 -8.87 -1.73
N CYS A 157 -31.26 -7.99 -2.47
CA CYS A 157 -30.63 -7.19 -3.53
C CYS A 157 -29.58 -6.23 -2.93
N SER A 158 -29.91 -5.54 -1.85
CA SER A 158 -28.98 -4.62 -1.14
C SER A 158 -27.75 -5.36 -0.65
N LEU A 159 -27.90 -6.50 0.03
CA LEU A 159 -26.79 -7.35 0.47
C LEU A 159 -25.96 -7.87 -0.70
N GLY A 160 -26.63 -8.31 -1.78
CA GLY A 160 -25.96 -8.77 -2.99
C GLY A 160 -25.04 -7.72 -3.59
N VAL A 161 -25.54 -6.50 -3.78
CA VAL A 161 -24.75 -5.38 -4.32
C VAL A 161 -23.60 -5.01 -3.37
N MET A 162 -23.86 -4.96 -2.08
CA MET A 162 -22.88 -4.59 -1.05
C MET A 162 -21.71 -5.57 -0.96
N VAL A 163 -21.96 -6.87 -1.17
CA VAL A 163 -20.91 -7.89 -1.17
C VAL A 163 -20.24 -8.00 -2.55
N TYR A 164 -21.02 -7.92 -3.63
CA TYR A 164 -20.52 -8.09 -4.99
C TYR A 164 -19.44 -7.07 -5.40
N ILE A 165 -19.65 -5.79 -5.07
CA ILE A 165 -18.71 -4.72 -5.46
C ILE A 165 -17.32 -4.93 -4.85
N PRO A 166 -17.14 -5.11 -3.51
CA PRO A 166 -15.83 -5.34 -2.92
C PRO A 166 -15.19 -6.66 -3.36
N VAL A 167 -15.96 -7.73 -3.49
CA VAL A 167 -15.45 -9.03 -3.96
C VAL A 167 -14.92 -8.93 -5.39
N ARG A 168 -15.68 -8.30 -6.30
CA ARG A 168 -15.22 -8.08 -7.67
C ARG A 168 -13.98 -7.20 -7.76
N ARG A 169 -13.88 -6.19 -6.87
CA ARG A 169 -12.68 -5.34 -6.78
C ARG A 169 -11.47 -6.14 -6.30
N LEU A 170 -11.65 -6.99 -5.30
CA LEU A 170 -10.61 -7.89 -4.78
C LEU A 170 -10.13 -8.88 -5.85
N ASP A 171 -11.06 -9.54 -6.55
CA ASP A 171 -10.75 -10.47 -7.64
C ASP A 171 -9.92 -9.82 -8.73
N ARG A 172 -10.28 -8.59 -9.14
CA ARG A 172 -9.50 -7.83 -10.11
C ARG A 172 -8.07 -7.56 -9.64
N GLN A 173 -7.89 -7.15 -8.38
CA GLN A 173 -6.57 -6.88 -7.80
C GLN A 173 -5.71 -8.15 -7.74
N ILE A 174 -6.29 -9.27 -7.33
CA ILE A 174 -5.59 -10.56 -7.30
C ILE A 174 -5.17 -10.98 -8.71
N ARG A 175 -6.04 -10.87 -9.71
CA ARG A 175 -5.70 -11.18 -11.11
C ARG A 175 -4.58 -10.31 -11.65
N GLN A 176 -4.57 -9.01 -11.33
CA GLN A 176 -3.48 -8.10 -11.71
C GLN A 176 -2.16 -8.53 -11.09
N LEU A 177 -2.14 -8.89 -9.80
CA LEU A 177 -0.94 -9.36 -9.13
C LEU A 177 -0.46 -10.69 -9.71
N THR A 178 -1.37 -11.63 -9.99
CA THR A 178 -1.04 -12.92 -10.60
C THR A 178 -0.47 -12.74 -12.01
N ALA A 179 -1.04 -11.83 -12.81
CA ALA A 179 -0.52 -11.52 -14.14
C ALA A 179 0.91 -10.94 -14.08
N ALA A 180 1.17 -10.02 -13.14
CA ALA A 180 2.51 -9.48 -12.93
C ALA A 180 3.51 -10.56 -12.47
N GLN A 181 3.09 -11.49 -11.60
CA GLN A 181 3.91 -12.63 -11.19
C GLN A 181 4.25 -13.55 -12.38
N GLN A 182 3.30 -13.81 -13.27
CA GLN A 182 3.54 -14.61 -14.48
C GLN A 182 4.50 -13.93 -15.45
N GLN A 183 4.35 -12.61 -15.67
CA GLN A 183 5.26 -11.82 -16.49
C GLN A 183 6.67 -11.84 -15.92
N PHE A 184 6.81 -11.62 -14.62
CA PHE A 184 8.09 -11.70 -13.92
C PHE A 184 8.70 -13.11 -14.04
N GLY A 185 7.91 -14.17 -13.86
CA GLY A 185 8.36 -15.57 -14.01
C GLY A 185 8.74 -15.96 -15.42
N SER A 186 8.21 -15.29 -16.45
CA SER A 186 8.60 -15.49 -17.85
C SER A 186 9.93 -14.81 -18.25
N GLY A 187 10.55 -14.07 -17.28
CA GLY A 187 11.86 -13.44 -17.49
C GLY A 187 11.81 -11.91 -17.61
N GLU A 188 10.64 -11.28 -17.53
CA GLU A 188 10.51 -9.83 -17.50
C GLU A 188 10.80 -9.29 -16.08
N LEU A 189 12.09 -9.32 -15.69
CA LEU A 189 12.54 -9.04 -14.33
C LEU A 189 12.30 -7.60 -13.88
N ASN A 190 12.01 -6.68 -14.78
CA ASN A 190 11.66 -5.30 -14.49
C ASN A 190 10.16 -5.09 -14.19
N THR A 191 9.35 -6.16 -14.23
CA THR A 191 7.91 -6.09 -13.92
C THR A 191 7.67 -5.64 -12.50
N ARG A 192 6.85 -4.59 -12.33
CA ARG A 192 6.42 -4.07 -11.02
C ARG A 192 4.92 -3.76 -11.07
N VAL A 193 4.28 -3.80 -9.91
CA VAL A 193 2.87 -3.41 -9.75
C VAL A 193 2.76 -2.03 -9.11
N ASP A 194 1.83 -1.21 -9.60
CA ASP A 194 1.56 0.10 -9.04
C ASP A 194 0.73 -0.02 -7.75
N LEU A 195 1.35 0.24 -6.61
CA LEU A 195 0.74 0.13 -5.28
C LEU A 195 -0.49 1.03 -5.06
N LYS A 196 -0.67 2.07 -5.88
CA LYS A 196 -1.84 2.97 -5.80
C LYS A 196 -3.13 2.29 -6.22
N GLN A 197 -3.04 1.25 -7.06
CA GLN A 197 -4.19 0.51 -7.56
C GLN A 197 -4.68 -0.57 -6.59
N PHE A 198 -3.92 -0.84 -5.52
CA PHE A 198 -4.20 -1.88 -4.56
C PHE A 198 -4.70 -1.31 -3.23
N SER A 199 -5.68 -1.99 -2.64
CA SER A 199 -6.19 -1.70 -1.30
C SER A 199 -5.75 -2.78 -0.30
N GLN A 200 -5.75 -2.45 0.98
CA GLN A 200 -5.51 -3.44 2.03
C GLN A 200 -6.56 -4.57 1.98
N PRO A 201 -6.18 -5.87 2.13
CA PRO A 201 -4.83 -6.38 2.47
C PRO A 201 -3.93 -6.66 1.24
N VAL A 202 -4.45 -6.59 0.00
CA VAL A 202 -3.70 -6.96 -1.22
C VAL A 202 -2.52 -6.03 -1.47
N LYS A 203 -2.58 -4.79 -0.98
CA LYS A 203 -1.47 -3.82 -1.09
C LYS A 203 -0.19 -4.32 -0.41
N GLU A 204 -0.29 -4.99 0.73
CA GLU A 204 0.88 -5.58 1.42
C GLU A 204 1.50 -6.70 0.58
N LEU A 205 0.67 -7.55 -0.04
CA LEU A 205 1.14 -8.60 -0.95
C LEU A 205 1.81 -8.01 -2.19
N ALA A 206 1.23 -6.95 -2.76
CA ALA A 206 1.79 -6.25 -3.91
C ALA A 206 3.15 -5.60 -3.57
N GLN A 207 3.30 -5.03 -2.38
CA GLN A 207 4.57 -4.49 -1.90
C GLN A 207 5.60 -5.60 -1.68
N GLY A 208 5.21 -6.70 -1.06
CA GLY A 208 6.06 -7.89 -0.90
C GLY A 208 6.54 -8.44 -2.25
N PHE A 209 5.65 -8.48 -3.26
CA PHE A 209 6.01 -8.87 -4.62
C PHE A 209 7.05 -7.91 -5.23
N ASN A 210 6.85 -6.59 -5.14
CA ASN A 210 7.81 -5.62 -5.68
C ASN A 210 9.18 -5.74 -5.02
N ASN A 211 9.23 -5.90 -3.68
CA ASN A 211 10.49 -6.07 -2.94
C ASN A 211 11.21 -7.36 -3.38
N MET A 212 10.47 -8.48 -3.46
CA MET A 212 11.03 -9.75 -3.93
C MET A 212 11.54 -9.64 -5.37
N SER A 213 10.78 -8.98 -6.25
CA SER A 213 11.16 -8.79 -7.65
C SER A 213 12.43 -7.95 -7.79
N GLU A 214 12.61 -6.93 -6.96
CA GLU A 214 13.82 -6.12 -6.92
C GLU A 214 15.03 -6.93 -6.46
N ASP A 215 14.87 -7.75 -5.42
CA ASP A 215 15.94 -8.60 -4.92
C ASP A 215 16.37 -9.67 -5.94
N ILE A 216 15.41 -10.29 -6.62
CA ILE A 216 15.71 -11.29 -7.67
C ILE A 216 16.38 -10.63 -8.87
N GLU A 217 15.84 -9.49 -9.35
CA GLU A 217 16.46 -8.75 -10.47
C GLU A 217 17.91 -8.39 -10.15
N ARG A 218 18.18 -7.90 -8.95
CA ARG A 218 19.54 -7.56 -8.48
C ARG A 218 20.46 -8.79 -8.51
N ARG A 219 19.98 -9.94 -8.00
CA ARG A 219 20.75 -11.20 -7.99
C ARG A 219 21.01 -11.72 -9.42
N VAL A 220 20.00 -11.70 -10.28
CA VAL A 220 20.17 -12.13 -11.69
C VAL A 220 21.14 -11.23 -12.44
N ARG A 221 21.05 -9.91 -12.24
CA ARG A 221 21.98 -8.94 -12.84
C ARG A 221 23.42 -9.19 -12.36
N GLN A 222 23.63 -9.41 -11.07
CA GLN A 222 24.94 -9.79 -10.55
C GLN A 222 25.46 -11.09 -11.18
N THR A 223 24.64 -12.14 -11.24
CA THR A 223 25.02 -13.42 -11.86
C THR A 223 25.35 -13.24 -13.35
N HIS A 224 24.61 -12.41 -14.07
CA HIS A 224 24.85 -12.14 -15.48
C HIS A 224 26.21 -11.44 -15.70
N ILE A 225 26.58 -10.47 -14.86
CA ILE A 225 27.88 -9.82 -14.89
C ILE A 225 29.00 -10.86 -14.69
N PHE A 226 28.85 -11.76 -13.72
CA PHE A 226 29.83 -12.83 -13.47
C PHE A 226 30.00 -13.77 -14.67
N THR A 227 28.87 -14.24 -15.26
CA THR A 227 28.94 -15.19 -16.37
C THR A 227 29.58 -14.61 -17.65
N GLN A 228 29.50 -13.29 -17.82
CA GLN A 228 30.12 -12.62 -18.96
C GLN A 228 31.59 -12.19 -18.70
N ALA A 229 31.86 -11.66 -17.53
CA ALA A 229 33.18 -11.08 -17.21
C ALA A 229 34.23 -12.14 -16.88
N ILE A 230 33.90 -13.19 -16.11
CA ILE A 230 34.86 -14.22 -15.69
C ILE A 230 35.55 -14.88 -16.88
N PRO A 231 34.84 -15.40 -17.93
CA PRO A 231 35.51 -16.04 -19.07
C PRO A 231 36.48 -15.11 -19.79
N HIS A 232 36.20 -13.83 -19.85
CA HIS A 232 37.05 -12.84 -20.51
C HIS A 232 38.31 -12.57 -19.68
N GLU A 233 38.16 -12.32 -18.39
CA GLU A 233 39.28 -11.98 -17.48
C GLU A 233 40.21 -13.18 -17.23
N VAL A 234 39.71 -14.42 -17.28
CA VAL A 234 40.51 -15.64 -17.17
C VAL A 234 41.22 -15.96 -18.48
N ARG A 235 40.60 -15.74 -19.65
CA ARG A 235 41.18 -16.06 -20.94
C ARG A 235 42.48 -15.30 -21.23
N THR A 236 42.53 -14.03 -20.83
CA THR A 236 43.69 -13.17 -21.09
C THR A 236 44.99 -13.70 -20.44
N PRO A 237 45.06 -13.94 -19.10
CA PRO A 237 46.26 -14.49 -18.49
C PRO A 237 46.55 -15.90 -18.96
N LEU A 238 45.56 -16.76 -19.21
CA LEU A 238 45.77 -18.09 -19.74
C LEU A 238 46.42 -18.07 -21.15
N SER A 239 45.99 -17.16 -22.03
CA SER A 239 46.60 -16.99 -23.35
C SER A 239 48.05 -16.50 -23.26
N ARG A 240 48.35 -15.64 -22.26
CA ARG A 240 49.72 -15.18 -22.00
C ARG A 240 50.60 -16.31 -21.46
N ILE A 241 50.08 -17.15 -20.55
CA ILE A 241 50.78 -18.36 -20.07
C ILE A 241 51.10 -19.29 -21.22
N GLN A 242 50.11 -19.55 -22.10
CA GLN A 242 50.32 -20.39 -23.28
C GLN A 242 51.41 -19.83 -24.20
N LEU A 243 51.36 -18.54 -24.49
CA LEU A 243 52.35 -17.89 -25.35
C LEU A 243 53.76 -17.93 -24.71
N ALA A 244 53.88 -17.59 -23.43
CA ALA A 244 55.15 -17.62 -22.70
C ALA A 244 55.72 -19.06 -22.65
N THR A 245 54.85 -20.07 -22.45
CA THR A 245 55.25 -21.48 -22.45
C THR A 245 55.75 -21.93 -23.85
N ASP A 246 55.08 -21.54 -24.95
CA ASP A 246 55.50 -21.87 -26.30
C ASP A 246 56.84 -21.17 -26.70
N LEU A 247 57.03 -19.94 -26.21
CA LEU A 247 58.30 -19.22 -26.42
C LEU A 247 59.42 -19.83 -25.58
N ALA A 248 59.20 -20.18 -24.32
CA ALA A 248 60.18 -20.78 -23.40
C ALA A 248 60.68 -22.15 -23.93
N ARG A 249 59.84 -22.88 -24.69
CA ARG A 249 60.25 -24.14 -25.38
C ARG A 249 61.21 -23.93 -26.54
N ARG A 250 61.31 -22.72 -27.11
CA ARG A 250 62.10 -22.38 -28.30
C ARG A 250 63.31 -21.52 -27.95
N THR A 251 63.45 -21.07 -26.73
CA THR A 251 64.52 -20.22 -26.24
C THR A 251 65.34 -20.92 -25.15
N SER A 252 66.53 -20.43 -24.85
CA SER A 252 67.39 -20.95 -23.82
C SER A 252 68.15 -19.79 -23.12
N GLY A 253 68.66 -20.03 -21.91
CA GLY A 253 69.42 -19.05 -21.15
C GLY A 253 68.51 -18.03 -20.42
N GLU A 254 68.96 -16.77 -20.32
CA GLU A 254 68.33 -15.71 -19.58
C GLU A 254 66.87 -15.41 -20.04
N MET A 255 66.66 -15.42 -21.33
CA MET A 255 65.34 -15.25 -21.92
C MET A 255 64.33 -16.34 -21.49
N GLN A 256 64.80 -17.57 -21.31
CA GLN A 256 63.94 -18.67 -20.84
C GLN A 256 63.59 -18.47 -19.36
N ALA A 257 64.50 -17.95 -18.53
CA ALA A 257 64.25 -17.64 -17.14
C ALA A 257 63.18 -16.52 -17.02
N GLU A 258 63.31 -15.41 -17.75
CA GLU A 258 62.34 -14.33 -17.80
C GLU A 258 60.94 -14.82 -18.17
N LEU A 259 60.82 -15.75 -19.15
CA LEU A 259 59.56 -16.34 -19.56
C LEU A 259 58.95 -17.24 -18.47
N HIS A 260 59.79 -17.93 -17.66
CA HIS A 260 59.27 -18.68 -16.52
C HIS A 260 58.76 -17.73 -15.42
N ASP A 261 59.45 -16.63 -15.13
CA ASP A 261 58.97 -15.60 -14.19
C ASP A 261 57.65 -14.98 -14.68
N ASP A 262 57.48 -14.75 -15.98
CA ASP A 262 56.25 -14.29 -16.56
C ASP A 262 55.09 -15.32 -16.40
N ILE A 263 55.39 -16.61 -16.57
CA ILE A 263 54.41 -17.68 -16.35
C ILE A 263 53.95 -17.69 -14.87
N GLU A 264 54.93 -17.68 -13.94
CA GLU A 264 54.60 -17.65 -12.51
C GLU A 264 53.72 -16.43 -12.17
N ARG A 265 54.10 -15.25 -12.66
CA ARG A 265 53.32 -14.03 -12.46
C ARG A 265 51.88 -14.15 -13.00
N TYR A 266 51.65 -14.76 -14.18
CA TYR A 266 50.31 -14.94 -14.72
C TYR A 266 49.51 -16.04 -14.00
N VAL A 267 50.16 -17.05 -13.42
CA VAL A 267 49.55 -18.05 -12.56
C VAL A 267 49.08 -17.39 -11.26
N ASP A 268 49.89 -16.53 -10.64
CA ASP A 268 49.49 -15.76 -9.46
C ASP A 268 48.23 -14.88 -9.77
N VAL A 269 48.23 -14.22 -10.93
CA VAL A 269 47.09 -13.40 -11.38
C VAL A 269 45.82 -14.22 -11.49
N VAL A 270 45.86 -15.45 -12.02
CA VAL A 270 44.69 -16.35 -12.10
C VAL A 270 44.25 -16.82 -10.70
N THR A 271 45.24 -17.10 -9.84
CA THR A 271 44.98 -17.53 -8.45
C THR A 271 44.30 -16.44 -7.65
N ASP A 272 44.79 -15.19 -7.75
CA ASP A 272 44.18 -14.03 -7.10
C ASP A 272 42.73 -13.81 -7.61
N LEU A 273 42.52 -13.86 -8.94
CA LEU A 273 41.19 -13.72 -9.55
C LEU A 273 40.20 -14.78 -9.03
N THR A 274 40.66 -16.05 -9.00
CA THR A 274 39.78 -17.14 -8.51
C THR A 274 39.47 -16.98 -7.02
N SER A 275 40.44 -16.54 -6.22
CA SER A 275 40.26 -16.27 -4.79
C SER A 275 39.27 -15.13 -4.55
N ASP A 276 39.36 -14.05 -5.31
CA ASP A 276 38.44 -12.90 -5.25
C ASP A 276 37.00 -13.31 -5.62
N ILE A 277 36.86 -14.14 -6.68
CA ILE A 277 35.55 -14.66 -7.12
C ILE A 277 34.92 -15.55 -6.04
N VAL A 278 35.70 -16.47 -5.45
CA VAL A 278 35.23 -17.34 -4.34
C VAL A 278 34.84 -16.49 -3.13
N MET A 279 35.64 -15.48 -2.78
CA MET A 279 35.36 -14.57 -1.67
C MET A 279 34.06 -13.81 -1.91
N LEU A 280 33.87 -13.22 -3.10
CA LEU A 280 32.66 -12.48 -3.44
C LEU A 280 31.42 -13.40 -3.47
N SER A 281 31.57 -14.64 -3.95
CA SER A 281 30.51 -15.65 -3.90
C SER A 281 30.09 -15.97 -2.46
N ARG A 282 31.05 -16.14 -1.55
CA ARG A 282 30.76 -16.38 -0.12
C ARG A 282 30.05 -15.18 0.53
N LEU A 283 30.47 -13.96 0.22
CA LEU A 283 29.86 -12.74 0.74
C LEU A 283 28.44 -12.47 0.17
N SER A 284 28.09 -13.07 -0.97
CA SER A 284 26.76 -12.93 -1.57
C SER A 284 25.68 -13.79 -0.90
N VAL A 285 26.08 -14.82 -0.15
CA VAL A 285 25.17 -15.71 0.59
C VAL A 285 25.11 -15.24 2.05
N LYS A 286 23.95 -14.80 2.49
CA LYS A 286 23.69 -14.27 3.83
C LYS A 286 23.56 -15.41 4.84
N ASN A 287 24.55 -16.25 4.97
CA ASN A 287 24.74 -17.21 6.07
C ASN A 287 25.98 -18.05 5.83
N ASP A 288 26.77 -18.24 6.82
CA ASP A 288 27.46 -19.44 7.20
C ASP A 288 28.97 -19.62 7.07
N SER A 289 29.73 -18.79 6.44
CA SER A 289 31.11 -19.30 6.31
C SER A 289 32.22 -18.41 6.82
N LEU A 290 31.92 -17.26 7.34
CA LEU A 290 32.92 -16.42 8.02
C LEU A 290 32.51 -16.24 9.50
N ASN A 291 32.36 -17.36 10.22
CA ASN A 291 32.02 -17.40 11.64
C ASN A 291 33.20 -16.95 12.53
N ASP A 292 33.71 -15.76 12.27
CA ASP A 292 34.59 -15.12 13.26
C ASP A 292 33.72 -14.58 14.40
N SER A 293 34.19 -14.80 15.62
CA SER A 293 33.63 -14.13 16.79
C SER A 293 33.72 -12.62 16.61
N VAL A 294 32.68 -11.91 17.03
CA VAL A 294 32.74 -10.45 17.12
C VAL A 294 33.78 -10.08 18.16
N GLU A 295 34.76 -9.27 17.81
CA GLU A 295 35.84 -8.80 18.67
C GLU A 295 35.71 -7.30 18.91
N THR A 296 36.16 -6.85 20.09
CA THR A 296 36.26 -5.43 20.39
C THR A 296 37.66 -4.96 19.96
N ILE A 297 37.71 -4.02 19.03
CA ILE A 297 38.93 -3.57 18.40
C ILE A 297 39.03 -2.04 18.55
N GLU A 298 40.22 -1.56 18.91
CA GLU A 298 40.52 -0.13 18.89
C GLU A 298 40.72 0.35 17.44
N LEU A 299 39.81 1.19 16.98
CA LEU A 299 39.70 1.60 15.57
C LEU A 299 41.00 2.24 15.02
N PRO A 300 41.69 3.19 15.72
CA PRO A 300 42.93 3.77 15.21
C PRO A 300 44.07 2.77 15.13
N LEU A 301 44.25 1.92 16.15
CA LEU A 301 45.30 0.90 16.17
C LEU A 301 45.04 -0.15 15.07
N TRP A 302 43.82 -0.54 14.86
CA TRP A 302 43.47 -1.47 13.80
C TRP A 302 43.74 -0.85 12.42
N CYS A 303 43.29 0.37 12.14
CA CYS A 303 43.59 1.06 10.88
C CYS A 303 45.10 1.15 10.64
N LYS A 304 45.86 1.54 11.64
CA LYS A 304 47.33 1.61 11.54
C LYS A 304 47.99 0.26 11.26
N SER A 305 47.50 -0.80 11.91
CA SER A 305 47.97 -2.17 11.65
C SER A 305 47.70 -2.60 10.20
N ARG A 306 46.50 -2.28 9.66
CA ARG A 306 46.15 -2.60 8.26
C ARG A 306 46.97 -1.77 7.27
N MET A 307 47.22 -0.50 7.55
CA MET A 307 48.08 0.35 6.73
C MET A 307 49.48 -0.25 6.62
N ASN A 308 50.07 -0.65 7.74
CA ASN A 308 51.40 -1.29 7.78
C ASN A 308 51.39 -2.62 7.01
N TYR A 309 50.35 -3.46 7.20
CA TYR A 309 50.23 -4.73 6.49
C TYR A 309 50.18 -4.54 4.96
N ARG A 310 49.56 -3.44 4.50
CA ARG A 310 49.51 -3.08 3.07
C ARG A 310 50.72 -2.32 2.55
N GLY A 311 51.73 -2.08 3.41
CA GLY A 311 52.96 -1.34 3.08
C GLY A 311 52.66 0.13 2.77
N LEU A 312 51.79 0.73 3.56
CA LEU A 312 51.45 2.16 3.57
C LEU A 312 51.98 2.84 4.84
N GLU A 313 53.18 2.48 5.26
CA GLU A 313 53.84 3.01 6.47
C GLU A 313 54.07 4.53 6.39
N PHE A 314 54.18 5.07 5.19
CA PHE A 314 54.35 6.50 4.90
C PHE A 314 53.01 7.28 4.89
N ALA A 315 51.87 6.58 4.83
CA ALA A 315 50.57 7.22 4.80
C ALA A 315 50.24 7.87 6.16
N LYS A 316 49.61 9.04 6.11
CA LYS A 316 49.24 9.80 7.30
C LYS A 316 47.96 9.24 7.90
N LEU A 317 47.98 8.95 9.22
CA LEU A 317 46.78 8.64 9.98
C LEU A 317 46.43 9.83 10.88
N THR A 318 45.26 10.39 10.69
CA THR A 318 44.72 11.50 11.50
C THR A 318 43.49 11.01 12.28
N VAL A 319 43.45 11.30 13.57
CA VAL A 319 42.30 11.02 14.42
C VAL A 319 41.76 12.38 14.88
N GLU A 320 40.58 12.74 14.42
CA GLU A 320 39.92 13.98 14.82
C GLU A 320 39.06 13.69 16.06
N ASN A 321 39.14 14.56 17.06
CA ASN A 321 38.47 14.45 18.36
C ASN A 321 39.05 13.33 19.24
N GLU A 322 39.74 13.71 20.30
CA GLU A 322 40.18 12.82 21.37
C GLU A 322 38.96 12.30 22.16
N LEU A 323 38.33 11.26 21.65
CA LEU A 323 37.28 10.56 22.38
C LEU A 323 37.89 9.44 23.20
N GLU A 324 37.52 9.37 24.46
CA GLU A 324 38.03 8.45 25.48
C GLU A 324 37.87 6.95 25.17
N TYR A 325 36.98 6.58 24.21
CA TYR A 325 36.67 5.20 23.78
C TYR A 325 36.56 5.10 22.27
N GLN A 326 37.59 4.59 21.62
CA GLN A 326 37.71 4.44 20.17
C GLN A 326 37.53 2.97 19.73
N SER A 327 36.78 2.17 20.49
CA SER A 327 36.58 0.76 20.21
C SER A 327 35.31 0.49 19.47
N ILE A 328 35.36 -0.42 18.50
CA ILE A 328 34.22 -0.93 17.71
C ILE A 328 34.12 -2.43 17.89
N HIS A 329 32.88 -2.95 17.75
CA HIS A 329 32.61 -4.38 17.71
C HIS A 329 32.46 -4.82 16.25
N LEU A 330 33.37 -5.68 15.78
CA LEU A 330 33.32 -6.17 14.42
C LEU A 330 33.83 -7.62 14.31
N GLN A 331 33.48 -8.26 13.21
CA GLN A 331 34.10 -9.51 12.75
C GLN A 331 35.40 -9.15 12.03
N PRO A 332 36.61 -9.51 12.56
CA PRO A 332 37.88 -9.06 12.02
C PRO A 332 38.10 -9.39 10.54
N THR A 333 37.68 -10.58 10.10
CA THR A 333 37.82 -10.99 8.69
C THR A 333 37.08 -10.05 7.76
N LEU A 334 35.81 -9.71 8.08
CA LEU A 334 35.03 -8.80 7.26
C LEU A 334 35.56 -7.37 7.30
N GLY A 335 35.89 -6.87 8.46
CA GLY A 335 36.49 -5.55 8.61
C GLY A 335 37.82 -5.42 7.83
N ASN A 336 38.68 -6.43 7.92
CA ASN A 336 39.94 -6.47 7.17
C ASN A 336 39.67 -6.46 5.65
N LEU A 337 38.65 -7.19 5.15
CA LEU A 337 38.29 -7.17 3.75
C LEU A 337 37.88 -5.78 3.27
N VAL A 338 37.14 -5.03 4.09
CA VAL A 338 36.77 -3.65 3.76
C VAL A 338 38.00 -2.77 3.66
N LEU A 339 38.76 -2.68 4.77
CA LEU A 339 39.86 -1.72 4.88
C LEU A 339 40.99 -2.06 3.92
N ASP A 340 41.35 -3.34 3.79
CA ASP A 340 42.43 -3.79 2.90
C ASP A 340 42.18 -3.47 1.43
N ASN A 341 40.94 -3.68 0.96
CA ASN A 341 40.58 -3.38 -0.44
C ASN A 341 40.65 -1.85 -0.69
N LEU A 342 40.18 -1.03 0.26
CA LEU A 342 40.24 0.42 0.11
C LEU A 342 41.65 0.94 0.16
N LEU A 343 42.49 0.47 1.11
CA LEU A 343 43.91 0.84 1.21
C LEU A 343 44.70 0.37 -0.01
N GLN A 344 44.42 -0.84 -0.51
CA GLN A 344 45.01 -1.35 -1.76
C GLN A 344 44.62 -0.51 -2.97
N ASN A 345 43.41 -0.01 -3.00
CA ASN A 345 42.96 0.88 -4.04
C ASN A 345 43.67 2.23 -3.98
N ALA A 346 43.73 2.86 -2.82
CA ALA A 346 44.48 4.11 -2.59
C ALA A 346 45.98 3.98 -2.95
N LYS A 347 46.63 2.86 -2.54
CA LYS A 347 48.02 2.57 -2.93
C LYS A 347 48.23 2.38 -4.42
N ARG A 348 47.23 1.83 -5.11
CA ARG A 348 47.32 1.50 -6.55
C ARG A 348 47.13 2.72 -7.44
N TYR A 349 46.22 3.60 -7.07
CA TYR A 349 45.81 4.73 -7.89
C TYR A 349 46.35 6.06 -7.42
N GLY A 350 46.76 6.17 -6.14
CA GLY A 350 47.48 7.31 -5.62
C GLY A 350 48.92 7.41 -6.21
N GLU A 351 49.40 8.62 -6.42
CA GLU A 351 50.72 8.88 -6.97
C GLU A 351 51.81 8.90 -5.86
N CYS A 352 51.57 9.65 -4.77
CA CYS A 352 52.51 9.76 -3.69
C CYS A 352 51.86 9.93 -2.29
N CYS A 353 50.60 10.31 -2.19
CA CYS A 353 50.01 10.64 -0.91
C CYS A 353 48.73 9.83 -0.65
N VAL A 354 48.68 9.16 0.51
CA VAL A 354 47.51 8.51 1.06
C VAL A 354 47.26 9.01 2.44
N GLU A 355 46.09 9.48 2.76
CA GLU A 355 45.68 9.86 4.10
C GLU A 355 44.49 9.03 4.58
N VAL A 356 44.53 8.63 5.86
CA VAL A 356 43.41 7.99 6.55
C VAL A 356 42.99 8.89 7.69
N THR A 357 41.75 9.34 7.67
CA THR A 357 41.16 10.19 8.70
C THR A 357 40.05 9.45 9.42
N ILE A 358 40.11 9.42 10.74
CA ILE A 358 39.10 8.84 11.61
C ILE A 358 38.41 9.96 12.36
N ARG A 359 37.11 10.04 12.29
CA ARG A 359 36.31 11.01 13.04
C ARG A 359 35.04 10.38 13.56
N SER A 360 34.49 10.95 14.62
CA SER A 360 33.19 10.55 15.18
C SER A 360 32.16 11.64 14.95
N VAL A 361 31.01 11.25 14.49
CA VAL A 361 29.86 12.16 14.29
C VAL A 361 28.61 11.48 14.84
N GLU A 362 28.02 12.05 15.89
CA GLU A 362 26.85 11.52 16.59
C GLU A 362 27.03 10.05 17.00
N HIS A 363 26.28 9.15 16.31
CA HIS A 363 26.29 7.69 16.57
C HIS A 363 27.08 6.90 15.51
N PHE A 364 28.01 7.55 14.78
CA PHE A 364 28.80 6.91 13.73
C PHE A 364 30.29 7.21 13.87
N TRP A 365 31.10 6.20 13.59
CA TRP A 365 32.50 6.39 13.25
C TRP A 365 32.64 6.53 11.74
N ILE A 366 33.42 7.48 11.30
CA ILE A 366 33.69 7.74 9.88
C ILE A 366 35.20 7.49 9.68
N VAL A 367 35.48 6.61 8.74
CA VAL A 367 36.84 6.36 8.28
C VAL A 367 36.93 6.81 6.82
N ASP A 368 37.63 7.89 6.57
CA ASP A 368 37.92 8.41 5.24
C ASP A 368 39.33 7.94 4.82
N ILE A 369 39.42 7.35 3.62
CA ILE A 369 40.69 6.93 2.98
C ILE A 369 40.79 7.74 1.70
N GLU A 370 41.82 8.59 1.65
CA GLU A 370 41.97 9.57 0.58
C GLU A 370 43.30 9.34 -0.17
N ASP A 371 43.25 9.51 -1.48
CA ASP A 371 44.41 9.43 -2.38
C ASP A 371 44.54 10.72 -3.21
N ASP A 372 45.73 10.88 -3.83
CA ASP A 372 46.05 11.96 -4.77
C ASP A 372 46.04 11.50 -6.25
N GLY A 373 45.31 10.42 -6.55
CA GLY A 373 45.18 9.85 -7.88
C GLY A 373 44.26 10.65 -8.81
N PRO A 374 43.83 10.04 -9.92
CA PRO A 374 42.99 10.74 -10.92
C PRO A 374 41.54 11.00 -10.48
N GLY A 375 41.14 10.52 -9.29
CA GLY A 375 39.78 10.64 -8.78
C GLY A 375 38.75 9.80 -9.53
N ILE A 376 37.48 9.92 -9.14
CA ILE A 376 36.35 9.20 -9.73
C ILE A 376 35.27 10.20 -10.15
N PRO A 377 34.96 10.30 -11.47
CA PRO A 377 33.88 11.14 -11.95
C PRO A 377 32.54 10.85 -11.27
N GLU A 378 31.76 11.87 -10.99
CA GLU A 378 30.50 11.74 -10.26
C GLU A 378 29.54 10.70 -10.89
N ALA A 379 29.42 10.72 -12.22
CA ALA A 379 28.58 9.80 -12.95
C ALA A 379 28.98 8.31 -12.81
N MET A 380 30.22 8.03 -12.35
CA MET A 380 30.76 6.68 -12.22
C MET A 380 30.90 6.21 -10.77
N ARG A 381 30.56 7.06 -9.80
CA ARG A 381 30.74 6.74 -8.35
C ARG A 381 29.92 5.55 -7.86
N GLU A 382 28.76 5.30 -8.47
CA GLU A 382 27.96 4.10 -8.16
C GLU A 382 28.49 2.87 -8.90
N GLU A 383 28.99 3.06 -10.13
CA GLU A 383 29.43 1.98 -11.00
C GLU A 383 30.74 1.34 -10.53
N VAL A 384 31.63 2.07 -9.85
CA VAL A 384 32.92 1.53 -9.38
C VAL A 384 32.78 0.42 -8.33
N PHE A 385 31.63 0.30 -7.67
CA PHE A 385 31.31 -0.77 -6.73
C PHE A 385 30.73 -2.02 -7.39
N VAL A 386 30.44 -1.95 -8.68
CA VAL A 386 29.94 -3.10 -9.45
C VAL A 386 31.12 -4.02 -9.79
N PRO A 387 31.00 -5.36 -9.58
CA PRO A 387 32.06 -6.30 -9.91
C PRO A 387 32.55 -6.14 -11.35
N PHE A 388 33.85 -6.21 -11.57
CA PHE A 388 34.53 -6.06 -12.86
C PHE A 388 34.43 -4.65 -13.49
N SER A 389 33.88 -3.67 -12.79
CA SER A 389 33.87 -2.30 -13.26
C SER A 389 35.26 -1.69 -13.20
N ARG A 390 35.67 -1.00 -14.26
CA ARG A 390 36.95 -0.28 -14.39
C ARG A 390 36.70 1.01 -15.14
N LEU A 391 37.24 2.13 -14.61
CA LEU A 391 37.12 3.46 -15.24
C LEU A 391 37.81 3.54 -16.61
N ASP A 392 38.96 2.87 -16.75
CA ASP A 392 39.74 2.83 -17.98
C ASP A 392 39.82 1.41 -18.57
N LYS A 393 39.11 1.19 -19.66
CA LYS A 393 39.23 -0.04 -20.47
C LYS A 393 40.44 -0.05 -21.44
N SER A 394 41.14 1.07 -21.61
CA SER A 394 42.07 1.27 -22.75
C SER A 394 43.50 1.64 -22.40
N ARG A 395 43.86 1.93 -21.19
CA ARG A 395 45.19 2.40 -20.84
C ARG A 395 45.87 1.56 -19.76
N ASN A 396 46.98 0.92 -20.14
CA ASN A 396 47.94 0.16 -19.35
C ASN A 396 47.46 -1.23 -18.89
N ALA A 397 47.86 -2.23 -19.66
CA ALA A 397 47.82 -3.64 -19.27
C ALA A 397 48.64 -3.93 -17.97
N ASP A 398 49.40 -2.95 -17.49
CA ASP A 398 50.25 -3.03 -16.29
C ASP A 398 49.53 -2.67 -14.98
N VAL A 399 48.34 -2.07 -15.01
CA VAL A 399 47.58 -1.80 -13.79
C VAL A 399 46.81 -3.06 -13.37
N LYS A 400 47.49 -3.85 -12.49
CA LYS A 400 46.99 -5.10 -11.91
C LYS A 400 45.69 -4.88 -11.15
N GLY A 401 44.57 -5.48 -11.60
CA GLY A 401 43.32 -5.59 -10.83
C GLY A 401 42.10 -5.84 -11.70
N PHE A 402 41.25 -6.76 -11.23
CA PHE A 402 40.07 -7.24 -11.97
C PHE A 402 38.81 -6.42 -11.73
N GLY A 403 38.88 -5.36 -10.93
CA GLY A 403 37.69 -4.59 -10.54
C GLY A 403 36.78 -5.33 -9.54
N LEU A 404 37.35 -6.28 -8.76
CA LEU A 404 36.60 -7.04 -7.75
C LEU A 404 36.76 -6.45 -6.33
N GLY A 405 37.87 -5.76 -6.04
CA GLY A 405 38.20 -5.31 -4.69
C GLY A 405 37.14 -4.41 -4.06
N LEU A 406 36.63 -3.40 -4.78
CA LEU A 406 35.58 -2.52 -4.29
C LEU A 406 34.24 -3.24 -4.10
N ALA A 407 33.92 -4.21 -4.97
CA ALA A 407 32.75 -5.05 -4.82
C ALA A 407 32.83 -5.98 -3.60
N ILE A 408 34.03 -6.53 -3.30
CA ILE A 408 34.30 -7.30 -2.10
C ILE A 408 34.15 -6.41 -0.86
N ALA A 409 34.77 -5.21 -0.86
CA ALA A 409 34.66 -4.25 0.23
C ALA A 409 33.20 -3.87 0.52
N THR A 410 32.41 -3.57 -0.52
CA THR A 410 30.99 -3.22 -0.37
C THR A 410 30.15 -4.39 0.16
N SER A 411 30.44 -5.62 -0.31
CA SER A 411 29.73 -6.82 0.14
C SER A 411 30.03 -7.13 1.61
N ALA A 412 31.29 -6.99 2.04
CA ALA A 412 31.71 -7.16 3.42
C ALA A 412 31.15 -6.06 4.34
N ALA A 413 31.19 -4.79 3.90
CA ALA A 413 30.60 -3.65 4.62
C ALA A 413 29.10 -3.86 4.88
N ARG A 414 28.34 -4.31 3.88
CA ARG A 414 26.90 -4.63 4.04
C ARG A 414 26.64 -5.73 5.06
N GLN A 415 27.49 -6.75 5.16
CA GLN A 415 27.33 -7.80 6.17
C GLN A 415 27.58 -7.27 7.60
N LEU A 416 28.49 -6.29 7.74
CA LEU A 416 28.76 -5.59 9.00
C LEU A 416 27.73 -4.51 9.34
N GLY A 417 26.80 -4.20 8.43
CA GLY A 417 25.87 -3.08 8.58
C GLY A 417 26.54 -1.71 8.37
N TRP A 418 27.70 -1.67 7.69
CA TRP A 418 28.43 -0.46 7.36
C TRP A 418 28.00 0.10 6.01
N GLU A 419 28.11 1.42 5.86
CA GLU A 419 27.89 2.09 4.58
C GLU A 419 29.21 2.52 3.97
N LEU A 420 29.36 2.29 2.65
CA LEU A 420 30.54 2.65 1.89
C LEU A 420 30.14 3.59 0.75
N SER A 421 30.82 4.72 0.67
CA SER A 421 30.62 5.73 -0.37
C SER A 421 31.95 6.24 -0.92
N VAL A 422 31.90 6.93 -2.08
CA VAL A 422 33.06 7.55 -2.70
C VAL A 422 32.78 9.00 -3.08
N GLY A 423 33.72 9.86 -2.85
CA GLY A 423 33.68 11.28 -3.15
C GLY A 423 35.01 11.78 -3.70
N GLU A 424 35.14 13.09 -3.72
CA GLU A 424 36.34 13.80 -4.14
C GLU A 424 37.24 14.00 -2.93
N SER A 425 38.55 13.68 -3.08
CA SER A 425 39.59 13.89 -2.05
C SER A 425 40.06 15.33 -2.06
N HIS A 426 40.40 15.86 -0.90
CA HIS A 426 41.06 17.15 -0.80
C HIS A 426 42.50 17.13 -1.36
N LEU A 427 43.05 15.91 -1.55
CA LEU A 427 44.37 15.70 -2.22
C LEU A 427 44.25 15.73 -3.76
N GLY A 428 43.02 15.80 -4.29
CA GLY A 428 42.77 15.82 -5.74
C GLY A 428 42.32 14.49 -6.34
N GLY A 429 42.43 13.40 -5.61
CA GLY A 429 42.03 12.05 -6.05
C GLY A 429 40.69 11.58 -5.52
N ALA A 430 40.58 10.31 -5.13
CA ALA A 430 39.35 9.74 -4.58
C ALA A 430 39.37 9.73 -3.04
N ARG A 431 38.17 9.92 -2.46
CA ARG A 431 37.91 9.74 -1.04
C ARG A 431 36.88 8.65 -0.85
N PHE A 432 37.28 7.54 -0.24
CA PHE A 432 36.38 6.48 0.17
C PHE A 432 36.02 6.67 1.63
N THR A 433 34.74 6.76 1.91
CA THR A 433 34.18 6.98 3.25
C THR A 433 33.46 5.72 3.72
N VAL A 434 33.86 5.21 4.87
CA VAL A 434 33.22 4.09 5.57
C VAL A 434 32.49 4.65 6.78
N LEU A 435 31.16 4.50 6.82
CA LEU A 435 30.34 4.80 7.99
C LEU A 435 30.14 3.53 8.81
N ILE A 436 30.59 3.57 10.06
CA ILE A 436 30.50 2.47 11.02
C ILE A 436 29.53 2.89 12.13
N PRO A 437 28.40 2.19 12.36
CA PRO A 437 27.52 2.50 13.48
C PRO A 437 28.28 2.36 14.80
N ALA A 438 28.23 3.38 15.66
CA ALA A 438 28.67 3.26 17.03
C ALA A 438 27.66 2.41 17.78
N ASN A 439 28.01 1.18 18.10
CA ASN A 439 27.15 0.35 18.93
C ASN A 439 27.18 0.94 20.37
N ASP A 440 25.97 1.26 20.87
CA ASP A 440 25.74 1.60 22.29
C ASP A 440 26.09 0.42 23.21
#